data_171a6b6acb2a6b6ebc22caf8da6fb4d0
#
_entry.id   171a6b6acb2a6b6ebc22caf8da6fb4d0
#
_cell.length_a   1.000
_cell.length_b   1.000
_cell.length_c   1.000
_cell.angle_alpha   90.00
_cell.angle_beta   90.00
_cell.angle_gamma   90.00
#
_symmetry.space_group_name_H-M   'P 1'
#
loop_
_entity.id
_entity.type
_entity.pdbx_description
1 polymer ?
#
loop_
_entity_poly.entity_id
_entity_poly.type
_entity_poly.pdbx_seq_one_letter_code
_entity_poly.pdbx_strand_id
1 'polypeptide(L)'
;LIKSSYGFAITNKCPFFYFSDIVIGETTCDGKKKMYELLGRHKPVHVMELPNRNSEMGMKMWKEEIIKCKEVLEEMFDHKITDEEIRHAIKVKNAERSAAKDFYEIMKADELPMMGLDMWHVLHGLTFSFDKEAIPGEIKSLKEKVLSENKHITGRKRILITGCPIGGATEKVIESVENNGGIAVA
;
A
#
# COMPACT_ATOMS: atom_id res chain seq x y z
N LEU A 1 -7.13 -16.07 6.27
CA LEU A 1 -7.52 -14.69 6.08
C LEU A 1 -8.67 -14.30 7.02
N ILE A 2 -9.88 -14.85 6.88
CA ILE A 2 -11.06 -14.46 7.67
C ILE A 2 -10.78 -14.55 9.17
N LYS A 3 -10.35 -15.72 9.68
CA LYS A 3 -10.08 -15.91 11.11
C LYS A 3 -9.02 -14.95 11.63
N SER A 4 -7.96 -14.69 10.89
CA SER A 4 -6.88 -13.79 11.27
C SER A 4 -7.38 -12.35 11.36
N SER A 5 -7.92 -11.81 10.26
CA SER A 5 -8.36 -10.41 10.20
C SER A 5 -9.53 -10.12 11.14
N TYR A 6 -10.53 -11.02 11.19
CA TYR A 6 -11.67 -10.86 12.08
C TYR A 6 -11.26 -10.99 13.55
N GLY A 7 -10.42 -11.97 13.88
CA GLY A 7 -9.90 -12.12 15.24
C GLY A 7 -9.12 -10.92 15.73
N PHE A 8 -8.30 -10.31 14.87
CA PHE A 8 -7.58 -9.07 15.18
C PHE A 8 -8.54 -7.89 15.46
N ALA A 9 -9.60 -7.78 14.64
CA ALA A 9 -10.59 -6.71 14.78
C ALA A 9 -11.36 -6.84 16.11
N ILE A 10 -11.99 -8.01 16.36
CA ILE A 10 -12.86 -8.20 17.55
C ILE A 10 -12.10 -8.26 18.88
N THR A 11 -10.81 -8.51 18.85
CA THR A 11 -9.95 -8.52 20.06
C THR A 11 -9.23 -7.19 20.31
N ASN A 12 -9.58 -6.13 19.57
CA ASN A 12 -8.96 -4.80 19.63
C ASN A 12 -7.44 -4.80 19.44
N LYS A 13 -6.91 -5.78 18.70
CA LYS A 13 -5.48 -5.89 18.40
C LYS A 13 -5.09 -5.17 17.11
N CYS A 14 -6.05 -4.79 16.29
CA CYS A 14 -5.83 -4.01 15.08
C CYS A 14 -6.02 -2.51 15.38
N PRO A 15 -4.96 -1.70 15.49
CA PRO A 15 -5.10 -0.28 15.76
C PRO A 15 -5.89 0.44 14.65
N PHE A 16 -5.71 0.06 13.41
CA PHE A 16 -6.45 0.66 12.28
C PHE A 16 -7.96 0.42 12.40
N PHE A 17 -8.37 -0.81 12.71
CA PHE A 17 -9.79 -1.09 12.93
C PHE A 17 -10.33 -0.39 14.18
N TYR A 18 -9.53 -0.32 15.24
CA TYR A 18 -9.94 0.31 16.51
C TYR A 18 -10.21 1.81 16.32
N PHE A 19 -9.30 2.54 15.69
CA PHE A 19 -9.38 4.01 15.53
C PHE A 19 -10.17 4.48 14.30
N SER A 20 -10.52 3.60 13.36
CA SER A 20 -11.31 3.99 12.18
C SER A 20 -12.79 4.11 12.50
N ASP A 21 -13.50 5.01 11.84
CA ASP A 21 -14.96 5.16 11.92
C ASP A 21 -15.67 4.26 10.92
N ILE A 22 -15.03 3.97 9.79
CA ILE A 22 -15.54 3.14 8.70
C ILE A 22 -14.42 2.25 8.14
N VAL A 23 -14.79 1.10 7.63
CA VAL A 23 -13.93 0.24 6.81
C VAL A 23 -14.38 0.33 5.37
N ILE A 24 -13.47 0.69 4.47
CA ILE A 24 -13.69 0.65 3.02
C ILE A 24 -12.96 -0.57 2.47
N GLY A 25 -13.66 -1.39 1.72
CA GLY A 25 -13.11 -2.60 1.14
C GLY A 25 -13.47 -2.77 -0.32
N GLU A 26 -12.79 -3.68 -0.99
CA GLU A 26 -13.00 -4.02 -2.39
C GLU A 26 -13.24 -5.52 -2.56
N THR A 27 -14.06 -5.90 -3.53
CA THR A 27 -14.40 -7.31 -3.81
C THR A 27 -13.25 -8.08 -4.49
N THR A 28 -12.04 -8.01 -3.91
CA THR A 28 -10.83 -8.60 -4.50
C THR A 28 -10.80 -10.13 -4.46
N CYS A 29 -11.39 -10.76 -3.44
CA CYS A 29 -11.51 -12.22 -3.35
C CYS A 29 -12.64 -12.62 -2.39
N ASP A 30 -13.12 -13.87 -2.50
CA ASP A 30 -14.24 -14.35 -1.69
C ASP A 30 -13.96 -14.34 -0.18
N GLY A 31 -12.71 -14.58 0.21
CA GLY A 31 -12.31 -14.48 1.62
C GLY A 31 -12.47 -13.06 2.16
N LYS A 32 -12.11 -12.02 1.38
CA LYS A 32 -12.32 -10.63 1.79
C LYS A 32 -13.79 -10.24 1.81
N LYS A 33 -14.57 -10.63 0.82
CA LYS A 33 -16.02 -10.36 0.80
C LYS A 33 -16.68 -10.86 2.09
N LYS A 34 -16.40 -12.12 2.48
CA LYS A 34 -16.93 -12.68 3.72
C LYS A 34 -16.37 -12.02 4.98
N MET A 35 -15.13 -11.60 4.95
CA MET A 35 -14.52 -10.84 6.05
C MET A 35 -15.24 -9.51 6.27
N TYR A 36 -15.52 -8.76 5.22
CA TYR A 36 -16.23 -7.48 5.30
C TYR A 36 -17.65 -7.64 5.82
N GLU A 37 -18.39 -8.68 5.40
CA GLU A 37 -19.71 -9.01 5.94
C GLU A 37 -19.66 -9.22 7.47
N LEU A 38 -18.63 -9.92 7.95
CA LEU A 38 -18.45 -10.17 9.39
C LEU A 38 -18.03 -8.90 10.14
N LEU A 39 -17.11 -8.10 9.58
CA LEU A 39 -16.68 -6.82 10.18
C LEU A 39 -17.85 -5.83 10.27
N GLY A 40 -18.76 -5.86 9.30
CA GLY A 40 -19.96 -5.01 9.27
C GLY A 40 -20.91 -5.21 10.47
N ARG A 41 -20.73 -6.28 11.26
CA ARG A 41 -21.46 -6.51 12.52
C ARG A 41 -20.93 -5.67 13.69
N HIS A 42 -19.73 -5.08 13.53
CA HIS A 42 -19.01 -4.36 14.59
C HIS A 42 -18.77 -2.90 14.24
N LYS A 43 -18.65 -2.58 12.97
CA LYS A 43 -18.34 -1.23 12.46
C LYS A 43 -18.94 -1.03 11.08
N PRO A 44 -19.32 0.18 10.68
CA PRO A 44 -19.74 0.46 9.30
C PRO A 44 -18.69 -0.02 8.29
N VAL A 45 -19.15 -0.74 7.26
CA VAL A 45 -18.32 -1.23 6.16
C VAL A 45 -18.94 -0.84 4.84
N HIS A 46 -18.21 -0.12 4.02
CA HIS A 46 -18.56 0.13 2.62
C HIS A 46 -17.72 -0.76 1.71
N VAL A 47 -18.36 -1.54 0.86
CA VAL A 47 -17.68 -2.45 -0.07
C VAL A 47 -17.89 -1.99 -1.49
N MET A 48 -16.80 -1.66 -2.17
CA MET A 48 -16.77 -1.29 -3.58
C MET A 48 -16.66 -2.55 -4.44
N GLU A 49 -17.54 -2.69 -5.42
CA GLU A 49 -17.50 -3.83 -6.34
C GLU A 49 -16.48 -3.60 -7.46
N LEU A 50 -15.53 -4.51 -7.58
CA LEU A 50 -14.56 -4.50 -8.68
C LEU A 50 -15.17 -5.13 -9.94
N PRO A 51 -15.02 -4.51 -11.11
CA PRO A 51 -15.44 -5.13 -12.37
C PRO A 51 -14.57 -6.34 -12.70
N ASN A 52 -15.18 -7.42 -13.15
CA ASN A 52 -14.47 -8.65 -13.51
C ASN A 52 -13.75 -8.56 -14.87
N ARG A 53 -14.02 -7.52 -15.66
CA ARG A 53 -13.45 -7.34 -17.00
C ARG A 53 -13.03 -5.91 -17.22
N ASN A 54 -11.88 -5.74 -17.88
CA ASN A 54 -11.46 -4.44 -18.40
C ASN A 54 -12.22 -4.17 -19.71
N SER A 55 -13.38 -3.55 -19.58
CA SER A 55 -14.30 -3.17 -20.66
C SER A 55 -14.89 -1.80 -20.39
N GLU A 56 -15.50 -1.18 -21.39
CA GLU A 56 -16.18 0.10 -21.23
C GLU A 56 -17.26 0.04 -20.13
N MET A 57 -18.04 -1.04 -20.10
CA MET A 57 -19.03 -1.30 -19.06
C MET A 57 -18.37 -1.44 -17.68
N GLY A 58 -17.25 -2.17 -17.58
CA GLY A 58 -16.47 -2.31 -16.33
C GLY A 58 -15.97 -0.95 -15.83
N MET A 59 -15.45 -0.10 -16.71
CA MET A 59 -15.01 1.24 -16.35
C MET A 59 -16.16 2.13 -15.86
N LYS A 60 -17.33 2.03 -16.47
CA LYS A 60 -18.54 2.74 -16.02
C LYS A 60 -18.96 2.27 -14.63
N MET A 61 -19.03 0.96 -14.43
CA MET A 61 -19.34 0.37 -13.11
C MET A 61 -18.33 0.86 -12.04
N TRP A 62 -17.03 0.81 -12.33
CA TRP A 62 -16.02 1.26 -11.39
C TRP A 62 -16.14 2.74 -11.03
N LYS A 63 -16.45 3.59 -12.01
CA LYS A 63 -16.73 5.00 -11.75
C LYS A 63 -17.93 5.21 -10.83
N GLU A 64 -19.00 4.46 -11.05
CA GLU A 64 -20.19 4.51 -10.19
C GLU A 64 -19.88 4.06 -8.75
N GLU A 65 -19.05 3.04 -8.55
CA GLU A 65 -18.60 2.61 -7.22
C GLU A 65 -17.77 3.68 -6.50
N ILE A 66 -16.91 4.40 -7.21
CA ILE A 66 -16.16 5.54 -6.65
C ILE A 66 -17.10 6.66 -6.23
N ILE A 67 -18.13 6.96 -7.04
CA ILE A 67 -19.13 7.98 -6.72
C ILE A 67 -19.93 7.57 -5.47
N LYS A 68 -20.38 6.33 -5.37
CA LYS A 68 -21.07 5.80 -4.17
C LYS A 68 -20.20 5.89 -2.92
N CYS A 69 -18.91 5.53 -3.03
CA CYS A 69 -17.97 5.66 -1.92
C CYS A 69 -17.86 7.11 -1.46
N LYS A 70 -17.74 8.05 -2.40
CA LYS A 70 -17.76 9.48 -2.12
C LYS A 70 -19.01 9.91 -1.35
N GLU A 71 -20.21 9.53 -1.84
CA GLU A 71 -21.49 9.87 -1.23
C GLU A 71 -21.60 9.33 0.21
N VAL A 72 -21.17 8.09 0.45
CA VAL A 72 -21.14 7.49 1.80
C VAL A 72 -20.23 8.26 2.75
N LEU A 73 -19.07 8.72 2.28
CA LEU A 73 -18.16 9.51 3.10
C LEU A 73 -18.72 10.91 3.37
N GLU A 74 -19.35 11.54 2.36
CA GLU A 74 -20.00 12.85 2.51
C GLU A 74 -21.11 12.80 3.56
N GLU A 75 -21.96 11.76 3.52
CA GLU A 75 -23.04 11.57 4.48
C GLU A 75 -22.51 11.26 5.89
N MET A 76 -21.53 10.37 6.00
CA MET A 76 -21.00 9.97 7.30
C MET A 76 -20.29 11.08 8.05
N PHE A 77 -19.54 11.93 7.35
CA PHE A 77 -18.72 12.98 7.94
C PHE A 77 -19.30 14.38 7.80
N ASP A 78 -20.55 14.49 7.28
CA ASP A 78 -21.22 15.77 7.01
C ASP A 78 -20.29 16.79 6.30
N HIS A 79 -19.56 16.30 5.31
CA HIS A 79 -18.57 17.07 4.55
C HIS A 79 -18.73 16.83 3.05
N LYS A 80 -18.93 17.92 2.29
CA LYS A 80 -19.06 17.85 0.83
C LYS A 80 -17.67 17.78 0.18
N ILE A 81 -17.37 16.66 -0.46
CA ILE A 81 -16.10 16.45 -1.15
C ILE A 81 -16.16 17.12 -2.53
N THR A 82 -15.35 18.15 -2.72
CA THR A 82 -15.29 18.93 -3.97
C THR A 82 -14.36 18.31 -5.01
N ASP A 83 -14.55 18.71 -6.26
CA ASP A 83 -13.63 18.32 -7.34
C ASP A 83 -12.21 18.86 -7.12
N GLU A 84 -12.06 20.02 -6.48
CA GLU A 84 -10.78 20.61 -6.14
C GLU A 84 -10.03 19.76 -5.11
N GLU A 85 -10.70 19.29 -4.07
CA GLU A 85 -10.12 18.38 -3.06
C GLU A 85 -9.69 17.06 -3.68
N ILE A 86 -10.50 16.49 -4.58
CA ILE A 86 -10.14 15.27 -5.32
C ILE A 86 -8.90 15.51 -6.20
N ARG A 87 -8.84 16.62 -6.95
CA ARG A 87 -7.68 16.95 -7.77
C ARG A 87 -6.43 17.19 -6.93
N HIS A 88 -6.57 17.82 -5.77
CA HIS A 88 -5.48 18.00 -4.83
C HIS A 88 -4.97 16.65 -4.31
N ALA A 89 -5.85 15.78 -3.82
CA ALA A 89 -5.51 14.44 -3.36
C ALA A 89 -4.81 13.60 -4.44
N ILE A 90 -5.25 13.69 -5.70
CA ILE A 90 -4.60 13.03 -6.84
C ILE A 90 -3.17 13.57 -7.02
N LYS A 91 -2.94 14.87 -6.93
CA LYS A 91 -1.59 15.47 -7.04
C LYS A 91 -0.67 14.98 -5.92
N VAL A 92 -1.16 15.01 -4.68
CA VAL A 92 -0.41 14.52 -3.51
C VAL A 92 -0.05 13.04 -3.69
N LYS A 93 -1.01 12.20 -4.06
CA LYS A 93 -0.77 10.77 -4.25
C LYS A 93 0.16 10.46 -5.44
N ASN A 94 0.11 11.24 -6.49
CA ASN A 94 1.03 11.10 -7.62
C ASN A 94 2.45 11.55 -7.25
N ALA A 95 2.62 12.59 -6.43
CA ALA A 95 3.92 13.01 -5.92
C ALA A 95 4.55 11.92 -5.03
N GLU A 96 3.77 11.33 -4.11
CA GLU A 96 4.19 10.17 -3.30
C GLU A 96 4.67 9.00 -4.18
N ARG A 97 3.85 8.61 -5.18
CA ARG A 97 4.20 7.50 -6.10
C ARG A 97 5.47 7.79 -6.90
N SER A 98 5.62 9.03 -7.36
CA SER A 98 6.81 9.46 -8.10
C SER A 98 8.06 9.40 -7.23
N ALA A 99 7.99 9.88 -5.98
CA ALA A 99 9.09 9.83 -5.04
C ALA A 99 9.47 8.39 -4.67
N ALA A 100 8.49 7.54 -4.39
CA ALA A 100 8.73 6.13 -4.11
C ALA A 100 9.38 5.41 -5.29
N LYS A 101 8.91 5.67 -6.52
CA LYS A 101 9.50 5.13 -7.75
C LYS A 101 10.94 5.61 -7.93
N ASP A 102 11.20 6.90 -7.77
CA ASP A 102 12.54 7.48 -7.91
C ASP A 102 13.52 6.91 -6.85
N PHE A 103 13.06 6.66 -5.64
CA PHE A 103 13.84 5.98 -4.63
C PHE A 103 14.13 4.52 -5.01
N TYR A 104 13.11 3.80 -5.46
CA TYR A 104 13.26 2.40 -5.89
C TYR A 104 14.23 2.24 -7.07
N GLU A 105 14.33 3.22 -7.96
CA GLU A 105 15.21 3.21 -9.12
C GLU A 105 16.71 3.09 -8.77
N ILE A 106 17.13 3.44 -7.53
CA ILE A 106 18.51 3.24 -7.10
C ILE A 106 18.94 1.76 -7.09
N MET A 107 17.97 0.85 -7.00
CA MET A 107 18.22 -0.60 -7.08
C MET A 107 18.52 -1.11 -8.49
N LYS A 108 18.50 -0.24 -9.50
CA LYS A 108 18.92 -0.57 -10.87
C LYS A 108 20.43 -0.49 -11.09
N ALA A 109 21.15 0.19 -10.19
CA ALA A 109 22.62 0.34 -10.30
C ALA A 109 23.31 -1.02 -10.33
N ASP A 110 24.45 -1.11 -11.01
CA ASP A 110 25.27 -2.32 -11.04
C ASP A 110 25.85 -2.62 -9.66
N GLU A 111 26.31 -1.59 -8.95
CA GLU A 111 26.73 -1.61 -7.56
C GLU A 111 25.60 -1.02 -6.71
N LEU A 112 24.99 -1.85 -5.88
CA LEU A 112 23.80 -1.45 -5.16
C LEU A 112 24.15 -0.63 -3.92
N PRO A 113 23.44 0.49 -3.67
CA PRO A 113 23.74 1.37 -2.54
C PRO A 113 23.14 0.87 -1.22
N MET A 114 22.22 -0.10 -1.26
CA MET A 114 21.57 -0.66 -0.08
C MET A 114 21.07 -2.08 -0.30
N MET A 115 20.75 -2.77 0.78
CA MET A 115 20.13 -4.09 0.73
C MET A 115 18.67 -4.01 0.32
N GLY A 116 18.15 -5.10 -0.29
CA GLY A 116 16.75 -5.17 -0.71
C GLY A 116 15.78 -5.17 0.48
N LEU A 117 16.18 -5.74 1.62
CA LEU A 117 15.38 -5.69 2.84
C LEU A 117 15.18 -4.25 3.32
N ASP A 118 16.24 -3.43 3.32
CA ASP A 118 16.16 -2.02 3.69
C ASP A 118 15.26 -1.24 2.72
N MET A 119 15.40 -1.51 1.41
CA MET A 119 14.52 -0.94 0.39
C MET A 119 13.06 -1.30 0.65
N TRP A 120 12.78 -2.56 0.95
CA TRP A 120 11.43 -3.01 1.27
C TRP A 120 10.87 -2.31 2.53
N HIS A 121 11.66 -2.18 3.58
CA HIS A 121 11.25 -1.47 4.81
C HIS A 121 10.86 -0.03 4.51
N VAL A 122 11.63 0.68 3.70
CA VAL A 122 11.31 2.06 3.32
C VAL A 122 9.99 2.10 2.55
N LEU A 123 9.88 1.35 1.45
CA LEU A 123 8.69 1.38 0.59
C LEU A 123 7.43 0.89 1.31
N HIS A 124 7.55 -0.15 2.13
CA HIS A 124 6.45 -0.65 2.94
C HIS A 124 6.05 0.37 4.03
N GLY A 125 7.02 1.02 4.66
CA GLY A 125 6.81 2.04 5.68
C GLY A 125 5.99 3.23 5.17
N LEU A 126 6.16 3.64 3.91
CA LEU A 126 5.38 4.72 3.31
C LEU A 126 3.87 4.47 3.33
N THR A 127 3.45 3.20 3.32
CA THR A 127 2.03 2.85 3.37
C THR A 127 1.37 3.24 4.70
N PHE A 128 2.16 3.37 5.77
CA PHE A 128 1.70 3.70 7.13
C PHE A 128 1.90 5.18 7.50
N SER A 129 2.56 5.98 6.64
CA SER A 129 2.65 7.41 6.87
C SER A 129 1.30 8.09 6.64
N PHE A 130 0.86 8.91 7.60
CA PHE A 130 -0.38 9.68 7.49
C PHE A 130 -0.17 11.01 6.75
N ASP A 131 0.97 11.65 6.94
CA ASP A 131 1.33 12.89 6.22
C ASP A 131 1.87 12.54 4.82
N LYS A 132 0.96 12.49 3.86
CA LYS A 132 1.29 12.15 2.47
C LYS A 132 2.01 13.27 1.73
N GLU A 133 1.87 14.51 2.16
CA GLU A 133 2.53 15.67 1.56
C GLU A 133 4.01 15.74 1.94
N ALA A 134 4.37 15.27 3.14
CA ALA A 134 5.76 15.23 3.60
C ALA A 134 6.61 14.15 2.88
N ILE A 135 6.00 13.04 2.45
CA ILE A 135 6.69 11.88 1.88
C ILE A 135 7.69 12.23 0.77
N PRO A 136 7.37 13.06 -0.26
CA PRO A 136 8.33 13.36 -1.32
C PRO A 136 9.62 14.00 -0.81
N GLY A 137 9.52 14.90 0.17
CA GLY A 137 10.69 15.53 0.80
C GLY A 137 11.52 14.57 1.65
N GLU A 138 10.85 13.77 2.46
CA GLU A 138 11.48 12.76 3.31
C GLU A 138 12.23 11.70 2.50
N ILE A 139 11.59 11.17 1.45
CA ILE A 139 12.18 10.16 0.56
C ILE A 139 13.35 10.73 -0.22
N LYS A 140 13.27 11.98 -0.69
CA LYS A 140 14.38 12.64 -1.36
C LYS A 140 15.60 12.76 -0.41
N SER A 141 15.39 13.24 0.80
CA SER A 141 16.44 13.36 1.81
C SER A 141 17.05 11.99 2.17
N LEU A 142 16.21 10.96 2.29
CA LEU A 142 16.70 9.60 2.55
C LEU A 142 17.53 9.06 1.38
N LYS A 143 17.10 9.30 0.13
CA LYS A 143 17.85 8.90 -1.08
C LYS A 143 19.23 9.55 -1.10
N GLU A 144 19.29 10.87 -0.86
CA GLU A 144 20.55 11.61 -0.80
C GLU A 144 21.49 11.03 0.28
N LYS A 145 20.94 10.72 1.46
CA LYS A 145 21.69 10.07 2.56
C LYS A 145 22.23 8.71 2.15
N VAL A 146 21.38 7.83 1.61
CA VAL A 146 21.79 6.47 1.17
C VAL A 146 22.92 6.55 0.14
N LEU A 147 22.79 7.45 -0.85
CA LEU A 147 23.83 7.61 -1.87
C LEU A 147 25.13 8.21 -1.32
N SER A 148 25.05 9.09 -0.31
CA SER A 148 26.22 9.69 0.34
C SER A 148 27.03 8.71 1.19
N GLU A 149 26.43 7.60 1.64
CA GLU A 149 27.13 6.52 2.37
C GLU A 149 28.12 5.76 1.49
N ASN A 150 28.05 5.95 0.18
CA ASN A 150 28.97 5.40 -0.81
C ASN A 150 29.18 3.88 -0.66
N LYS A 151 28.09 3.15 -0.35
CA LYS A 151 28.09 1.68 -0.29
C LYS A 151 28.06 1.10 -1.70
N HIS A 152 28.83 0.03 -1.89
CA HIS A 152 28.98 -0.67 -3.17
C HIS A 152 28.76 -2.17 -2.95
N ILE A 153 27.50 -2.60 -2.98
CA ILE A 153 27.15 -4.01 -2.80
C ILE A 153 27.20 -4.70 -4.16
N THR A 154 28.14 -5.65 -4.29
CA THR A 154 28.38 -6.42 -5.51
C THR A 154 28.43 -7.93 -5.22
N GLY A 155 28.55 -8.74 -6.27
CA GLY A 155 28.78 -10.19 -6.15
C GLY A 155 27.56 -10.99 -5.72
N ARG A 156 26.39 -10.38 -5.59
CA ARG A 156 25.14 -11.04 -5.22
C ARG A 156 24.27 -11.36 -6.44
N LYS A 157 23.51 -12.45 -6.35
CA LYS A 157 22.50 -12.78 -7.37
C LYS A 157 21.27 -11.86 -7.20
N ARG A 158 20.93 -11.11 -8.24
CA ARG A 158 19.76 -10.21 -8.25
C ARG A 158 18.48 -11.02 -8.37
N ILE A 159 17.58 -10.88 -7.43
CA ILE A 159 16.33 -11.66 -7.33
C ILE A 159 15.14 -10.71 -7.46
N LEU A 160 14.23 -11.07 -8.37
CA LEU A 160 12.89 -10.48 -8.46
C LEU A 160 11.93 -11.31 -7.60
N ILE A 161 11.22 -10.65 -6.68
CA ILE A 161 10.12 -11.24 -5.91
C ILE A 161 8.83 -10.65 -6.47
N THR A 162 7.99 -11.49 -7.10
CA THR A 162 6.76 -11.03 -7.76
C THR A 162 5.59 -11.97 -7.49
N GLY A 163 4.39 -11.49 -7.71
CA GLY A 163 3.15 -12.26 -7.57
C GLY A 163 2.20 -11.67 -6.54
N CYS A 164 1.42 -12.53 -5.89
CA CYS A 164 0.51 -12.13 -4.83
C CYS A 164 1.30 -11.64 -3.59
N PRO A 165 0.86 -10.58 -2.90
CA PRO A 165 1.52 -10.13 -1.68
C PRO A 165 1.65 -11.25 -0.65
N ILE A 166 2.87 -11.45 -0.14
CA ILE A 166 3.19 -12.51 0.83
C ILE A 166 2.72 -12.12 2.24
N GLY A 167 2.41 -10.84 2.45
CA GLY A 167 2.00 -10.30 3.74
C GLY A 167 3.15 -10.31 4.77
N GLY A 168 2.86 -10.64 6.01
CA GLY A 168 3.85 -10.62 7.11
C GLY A 168 5.04 -11.59 6.96
N ALA A 169 5.06 -12.44 5.92
CA ALA A 169 6.19 -13.32 5.63
C ALA A 169 7.20 -12.70 4.66
N THR A 170 6.92 -11.53 4.07
CA THR A 170 7.78 -10.89 3.06
C THR A 170 9.19 -10.66 3.60
N GLU A 171 9.31 -10.10 4.79
CA GLU A 171 10.59 -9.85 5.47
C GLU A 171 11.44 -11.12 5.57
N LYS A 172 10.86 -12.22 6.07
CA LYS A 172 11.55 -13.52 6.19
C LYS A 172 12.02 -14.08 4.85
N VAL A 173 11.22 -13.86 3.78
CA VAL A 173 11.59 -14.31 2.43
C VAL A 173 12.78 -13.51 1.93
N ILE A 174 12.76 -12.19 2.06
CA ILE A 174 13.87 -11.31 1.66
C ILE A 174 15.12 -11.63 2.48
N GLU A 175 15.02 -11.74 3.80
CA GLU A 175 16.14 -12.13 4.67
C GLU A 175 16.74 -13.48 4.25
N SER A 176 15.90 -14.47 3.94
CA SER A 176 16.37 -15.77 3.50
C SER A 176 17.14 -15.67 2.17
N VAL A 177 16.66 -14.90 1.21
CA VAL A 177 17.36 -14.64 -0.06
C VAL A 177 18.71 -13.99 0.21
N GLU A 178 18.75 -12.96 1.05
CA GLU A 178 19.95 -12.15 1.28
C GLU A 178 21.00 -12.87 2.13
N ASN A 179 20.57 -13.69 3.09
CA ASN A 179 21.48 -14.53 3.88
C ASN A 179 22.11 -15.69 3.07
N ASN A 180 21.53 -16.01 1.91
CA ASN A 180 22.02 -17.06 1.02
C ASN A 180 22.70 -16.51 -0.27
N GLY A 181 23.20 -15.28 -0.24
CA GLY A 181 24.00 -14.70 -1.32
C GLY A 181 23.21 -14.08 -2.47
N GLY A 182 21.89 -14.00 -2.33
CA GLY A 182 21.04 -13.20 -3.20
C GLY A 182 20.91 -11.75 -2.72
N ILE A 183 20.20 -10.94 -3.48
CA ILE A 183 19.70 -9.63 -3.09
C ILE A 183 18.38 -9.37 -3.78
N ALA A 184 17.37 -9.00 -3.03
CA ALA A 184 16.07 -8.62 -3.60
C ALA A 184 16.19 -7.23 -4.22
N VAL A 185 15.91 -7.11 -5.51
CA VAL A 185 15.99 -5.84 -6.26
C VAL A 185 14.64 -5.37 -6.79
N ALA A 186 13.63 -6.26 -6.77
CA ALA A 186 12.25 -5.96 -7.13
C ALA A 186 11.30 -7.01 -6.51
#